data_abf89b080df1e35d063b0d222192e2c8
#
_entry.id   abf89b080df1e35d063b0d222192e2c8
#
_cell.length_a   1.000
_cell.length_b   1.000
_cell.length_c   1.000
_cell.angle_alpha   90.00
_cell.angle_beta   90.00
_cell.angle_gamma   90.00
#
_symmetry.space_group_name_H-M   'P 1'
#
loop_
_entity.id
_entity.type
_entity.pdbx_description
1 polymer ?
#
loop_
_entity_poly.entity_id
_entity_poly.type
_entity_poly.pdbx_seq_one_letter_code
_entity_poly.pdbx_strand_id
1 'polypeptide(L)'
;NSERLFLRLSIPLHDVETAVASTRMSMLLASSAVLLIAILMGLFQTRRITKSIEEITAFSREVTRGHLGRRLFLEEKGEIGELAKNINNMAHEMKARLKQSEEEKHKVEAILRNFSDGLMLLDTKGRILLCNEAVKTLFGIETKVEGSTAAETLRNAELMEVIEEVVKRDMSVSREILVAHPRERYLLATATPFYAYSVHEKLSGVVMTLHDITRLKHLEEMRKDFVANV
;
A
#
# COMPACT_ATOMS: atom_id res chain seq x y z
N ASN A 1 73.58 6.24 -89.45
CA ASN A 1 72.11 6.45 -89.52
C ASN A 1 71.42 5.64 -88.48
N SER A 2 71.04 6.31 -87.40
CA SER A 2 70.22 5.68 -86.35
C SER A 2 68.77 6.11 -86.53
N GLU A 3 67.94 5.18 -87.03
CA GLU A 3 66.52 5.35 -87.10
C GLU A 3 65.92 5.15 -85.68
N ARG A 4 65.30 6.18 -85.13
CA ARG A 4 64.53 6.13 -83.96
C ARG A 4 63.11 5.64 -84.24
N LEU A 5 62.79 4.41 -83.89
CA LEU A 5 61.44 3.88 -83.93
C LEU A 5 60.60 4.50 -82.78
N PHE A 6 59.58 5.23 -83.08
CA PHE A 6 58.61 5.70 -82.14
C PHE A 6 57.41 4.73 -82.08
N LEU A 7 57.30 3.93 -80.99
CA LEU A 7 56.12 3.13 -80.70
C LEU A 7 55.05 4.02 -80.07
N ARG A 8 53.98 4.29 -80.81
CA ARG A 8 52.84 5.03 -80.28
C ARG A 8 51.82 4.02 -79.78
N LEU A 9 51.76 3.82 -78.41
CA LEU A 9 50.70 3.04 -77.76
C LEU A 9 49.46 3.95 -77.64
N SER A 10 48.47 3.73 -78.42
CA SER A 10 47.18 4.41 -78.26
C SER A 10 46.23 3.42 -77.58
N ILE A 11 45.93 3.64 -76.28
CA ILE A 11 44.86 2.96 -75.61
C ILE A 11 43.58 3.70 -75.94
N PRO A 12 42.52 3.04 -76.42
CA PRO A 12 41.25 3.70 -76.72
C PRO A 12 40.63 4.24 -75.43
N LEU A 13 40.45 5.54 -75.31
CA LEU A 13 39.87 6.23 -74.16
C LEU A 13 38.47 5.73 -73.84
N HIS A 14 37.76 5.21 -74.84
CA HIS A 14 36.39 4.71 -74.73
C HIS A 14 36.28 3.47 -73.84
N ASP A 15 37.23 2.55 -73.89
CA ASP A 15 37.21 1.32 -73.02
C ASP A 15 37.50 1.64 -71.56
N VAL A 16 38.31 2.71 -71.31
CA VAL A 16 38.54 3.16 -69.91
C VAL A 16 37.30 3.90 -69.33
N GLU A 17 36.64 4.73 -70.16
CA GLU A 17 35.42 5.44 -69.75
C GLU A 17 34.26 4.47 -69.44
N THR A 18 34.07 3.46 -70.28
CA THR A 18 33.05 2.45 -70.08
C THR A 18 33.33 1.59 -68.85
N ALA A 19 34.58 1.20 -68.59
CA ALA A 19 35.00 0.45 -67.39
C ALA A 19 34.82 1.31 -66.14
N VAL A 20 35.16 2.58 -66.15
CA VAL A 20 34.99 3.53 -65.08
C VAL A 20 33.47 3.74 -64.79
N ALA A 21 32.65 3.90 -65.84
CA ALA A 21 31.21 4.08 -65.68
C ALA A 21 30.51 2.84 -65.08
N SER A 22 30.89 1.64 -65.57
CA SER A 22 30.34 0.37 -64.98
C SER A 22 30.75 0.17 -63.55
N THR A 23 32.00 0.49 -63.20
CA THR A 23 32.49 0.41 -61.82
C THR A 23 31.76 1.40 -60.90
N ARG A 24 31.56 2.64 -61.34
CA ARG A 24 30.75 3.66 -60.60
C ARG A 24 29.32 3.21 -60.41
N MET A 25 28.66 2.67 -61.40
CA MET A 25 27.29 2.15 -61.31
C MET A 25 27.21 1.00 -60.33
N SER A 26 28.13 0.05 -60.40
CA SER A 26 28.20 -1.07 -59.44
C SER A 26 28.40 -0.60 -57.99
N MET A 27 29.28 0.38 -57.79
CA MET A 27 29.49 0.98 -56.46
C MET A 27 28.26 1.71 -55.94
N LEU A 28 27.56 2.46 -56.81
CA LEU A 28 26.31 3.15 -56.42
C LEU A 28 25.20 2.14 -56.04
N LEU A 29 25.04 1.07 -56.81
CA LEU A 29 24.08 0.03 -56.52
C LEU A 29 24.41 -0.70 -55.22
N ALA A 30 25.68 -1.05 -55.00
CA ALA A 30 26.11 -1.69 -53.76
C ALA A 30 25.90 -0.78 -52.56
N SER A 31 26.27 0.51 -52.68
CA SER A 31 26.05 1.50 -51.60
C SER A 31 24.58 1.69 -51.26
N SER A 32 23.71 1.78 -52.29
CA SER A 32 22.27 1.95 -52.11
C SER A 32 21.63 0.70 -51.47
N ALA A 33 22.09 -0.50 -51.82
CA ALA A 33 21.64 -1.75 -51.21
C ALA A 33 22.02 -1.83 -49.74
N VAL A 34 23.26 -1.48 -49.38
CA VAL A 34 23.70 -1.44 -47.97
C VAL A 34 22.91 -0.42 -47.17
N LEU A 35 22.69 0.77 -47.72
CA LEU A 35 21.91 1.82 -47.10
C LEU A 35 20.45 1.36 -46.82
N LEU A 36 19.83 0.73 -47.84
CA LEU A 36 18.47 0.20 -47.69
C LEU A 36 18.36 -0.87 -46.59
N ILE A 37 19.31 -1.81 -46.57
CA ILE A 37 19.37 -2.84 -45.51
C ILE A 37 19.55 -2.18 -44.13
N ALA A 38 20.45 -1.20 -44.00
CA ALA A 38 20.66 -0.50 -42.73
C ALA A 38 19.40 0.24 -42.24
N ILE A 39 18.65 0.89 -43.15
CA ILE A 39 17.39 1.56 -42.85
C ILE A 39 16.36 0.55 -42.41
N LEU A 40 16.17 -0.54 -43.15
CA LEU A 40 15.19 -1.60 -42.77
C LEU A 40 15.49 -2.23 -41.43
N MET A 41 16.77 -2.52 -41.19
CA MET A 41 17.23 -3.06 -39.92
C MET A 41 16.99 -2.09 -38.75
N GLY A 42 17.30 -0.80 -38.97
CA GLY A 42 17.04 0.25 -37.99
C GLY A 42 15.55 0.40 -37.65
N LEU A 43 14.69 0.41 -38.67
CA LEU A 43 13.23 0.47 -38.46
C LEU A 43 12.69 -0.76 -37.73
N PHE A 44 13.16 -1.95 -38.04
CA PHE A 44 12.79 -3.19 -37.36
C PHE A 44 13.20 -3.14 -35.88
N GLN A 45 14.45 -2.75 -35.62
CA GLN A 45 14.97 -2.63 -34.25
C GLN A 45 14.18 -1.59 -33.42
N THR A 46 13.92 -0.41 -34.01
CA THR A 46 13.16 0.66 -33.34
C THR A 46 11.74 0.21 -32.97
N ARG A 47 11.03 -0.43 -33.91
CA ARG A 47 9.67 -0.93 -33.65
C ARG A 47 9.66 -1.96 -32.53
N ARG A 48 10.62 -2.84 -32.49
CA ARG A 48 10.74 -3.87 -31.44
C ARG A 48 10.92 -3.25 -30.06
N ILE A 49 11.87 -2.31 -29.93
CA ILE A 49 12.14 -1.62 -28.67
C ILE A 49 10.92 -0.80 -28.21
N THR A 50 10.30 -0.05 -29.11
CA THR A 50 9.13 0.78 -28.80
C THR A 50 7.98 -0.06 -28.26
N LYS A 51 7.69 -1.21 -28.88
CA LYS A 51 6.63 -2.13 -28.42
C LYS A 51 6.90 -2.64 -27.00
N SER A 52 8.15 -3.03 -26.72
CA SER A 52 8.51 -3.51 -25.36
C SER A 52 8.35 -2.42 -24.31
N ILE A 53 8.69 -1.17 -24.62
CA ILE A 53 8.50 -0.01 -23.72
C ILE A 53 7.01 0.27 -23.50
N GLU A 54 6.18 0.17 -24.54
CA GLU A 54 4.72 0.33 -24.42
C GLU A 54 4.12 -0.74 -23.50
N GLU A 55 4.53 -2.00 -23.62
CA GLU A 55 4.08 -3.11 -22.78
C GLU A 55 4.50 -2.89 -21.30
N ILE A 56 5.74 -2.46 -21.05
CA ILE A 56 6.23 -2.10 -19.72
C ILE A 56 5.39 -0.97 -19.12
N THR A 57 5.14 0.07 -19.92
CA THR A 57 4.37 1.23 -19.48
C THR A 57 2.91 0.86 -19.15
N ALA A 58 2.28 0.04 -19.98
CA ALA A 58 0.93 -0.47 -19.74
C ALA A 58 0.87 -1.30 -18.47
N PHE A 59 1.83 -2.21 -18.26
CA PHE A 59 1.94 -3.02 -17.05
C PHE A 59 2.14 -2.15 -15.80
N SER A 60 3.04 -1.16 -15.85
CA SER A 60 3.27 -0.23 -14.74
C SER A 60 2.00 0.52 -14.34
N ARG A 61 1.17 0.94 -15.30
CA ARG A 61 -0.14 1.55 -15.04
C ARG A 61 -1.13 0.58 -14.38
N GLU A 62 -1.11 -0.69 -14.75
CA GLU A 62 -1.95 -1.72 -14.11
C GLU A 62 -1.52 -1.94 -12.66
N VAL A 63 -0.21 -2.02 -12.40
CA VAL A 63 0.35 -2.15 -11.03
C VAL A 63 -0.07 -0.97 -10.16
N THR A 64 0.02 0.27 -10.65
CA THR A 64 -0.40 1.47 -9.89
C THR A 64 -1.89 1.51 -9.61
N ARG A 65 -2.73 0.84 -10.41
CA ARG A 65 -4.17 0.68 -10.18
C ARG A 65 -4.52 -0.47 -9.24
N GLY A 66 -3.50 -1.18 -8.71
CA GLY A 66 -3.69 -2.30 -7.80
C GLY A 66 -3.87 -3.66 -8.46
N HIS A 67 -3.78 -3.77 -9.79
CA HIS A 67 -3.88 -5.03 -10.51
C HIS A 67 -2.54 -5.80 -10.51
N LEU A 68 -2.17 -6.37 -9.35
CA LEU A 68 -0.89 -7.06 -9.13
C LEU A 68 -0.90 -8.55 -9.56
N GLY A 69 -1.95 -9.01 -10.23
CA GLY A 69 -2.10 -10.42 -10.61
C GLY A 69 -1.45 -10.82 -11.93
N ARG A 70 -1.15 -9.87 -12.80
CA ARG A 70 -0.57 -10.08 -14.11
C ARG A 70 0.95 -10.14 -14.03
N ARG A 71 1.59 -10.85 -14.97
CA ARG A 71 3.05 -10.83 -15.16
C ARG A 71 3.38 -10.22 -16.51
N LEU A 72 4.45 -9.46 -16.56
CA LEU A 72 5.01 -8.93 -17.79
C LEU A 72 5.91 -10.02 -18.39
N PHE A 73 5.53 -10.52 -19.57
CA PHE A 73 6.33 -11.48 -20.34
C PHE A 73 6.97 -10.75 -21.52
N LEU A 74 8.26 -10.47 -21.42
CA LEU A 74 9.07 -9.95 -22.53
C LEU A 74 10.15 -10.97 -22.85
N GLU A 75 10.19 -11.39 -24.12
CA GLU A 75 11.24 -12.29 -24.64
C GLU A 75 12.56 -11.57 -24.93
N GLU A 76 12.67 -10.32 -24.56
CA GLU A 76 13.84 -9.48 -24.80
C GLU A 76 15.04 -9.93 -23.96
N LYS A 77 16.20 -10.01 -24.63
CA LYS A 77 17.51 -10.22 -23.99
C LYS A 77 18.17 -8.86 -23.75
N GLY A 78 19.03 -8.76 -22.75
CA GLY A 78 19.73 -7.51 -22.40
C GLY A 78 18.95 -6.67 -21.39
N GLU A 79 19.19 -5.37 -21.41
CA GLU A 79 18.72 -4.40 -20.38
C GLU A 79 17.20 -4.33 -20.28
N ILE A 80 16.48 -4.48 -21.40
CA ILE A 80 15.00 -4.48 -21.43
C ILE A 80 14.44 -5.72 -20.73
N GLY A 81 15.04 -6.89 -20.93
CA GLY A 81 14.66 -8.13 -20.24
C GLY A 81 14.95 -8.06 -18.75
N GLU A 82 16.06 -7.48 -18.35
CA GLU A 82 16.41 -7.26 -16.94
C GLU A 82 15.43 -6.29 -16.28
N LEU A 83 15.08 -5.19 -16.96
CA LEU A 83 14.07 -4.23 -16.51
C LEU A 83 12.71 -4.91 -16.28
N ALA A 84 12.27 -5.74 -17.24
CA ALA A 84 11.02 -6.49 -17.11
C ALA A 84 11.03 -7.43 -15.90
N LYS A 85 12.16 -8.11 -15.65
CA LYS A 85 12.34 -8.97 -14.48
C LYS A 85 12.28 -8.18 -13.18
N ASN A 86 12.94 -7.02 -13.12
CA ASN A 86 12.95 -6.16 -11.93
C ASN A 86 11.57 -5.61 -11.62
N ILE A 87 10.80 -5.22 -12.65
CA ILE A 87 9.41 -4.76 -12.49
C ILE A 87 8.50 -5.90 -12.02
N ASN A 88 8.65 -7.10 -12.55
CA ASN A 88 7.91 -8.29 -12.07
C ASN A 88 8.21 -8.60 -10.60
N ASN A 89 9.47 -8.54 -10.20
CA ASN A 89 9.88 -8.75 -8.81
C ASN A 89 9.28 -7.69 -7.89
N MET A 90 9.31 -6.40 -8.30
CA MET A 90 8.71 -5.31 -7.56
C MET A 90 7.19 -5.50 -7.40
N ALA A 91 6.47 -5.88 -8.46
CA ALA A 91 5.05 -6.15 -8.41
C ALA A 91 4.73 -7.33 -7.49
N HIS A 92 5.54 -8.38 -7.51
CA HIS A 92 5.40 -9.54 -6.63
C HIS A 92 5.62 -9.17 -5.16
N GLU A 93 6.67 -8.41 -4.86
CA GLU A 93 6.97 -7.95 -3.50
C GLU A 93 5.88 -7.02 -2.96
N MET A 94 5.38 -6.10 -3.80
CA MET A 94 4.27 -5.22 -3.43
C MET A 94 3.00 -6.00 -3.11
N LYS A 95 2.68 -7.03 -3.91
CA LYS A 95 1.55 -7.94 -3.64
C LYS A 95 1.72 -8.69 -2.32
N ALA A 96 2.93 -9.19 -2.04
CA ALA A 96 3.22 -9.88 -0.79
C ALA A 96 3.06 -8.96 0.42
N ARG A 97 3.56 -7.71 0.35
CA ARG A 97 3.41 -6.71 1.42
C ARG A 97 1.96 -6.31 1.65
N LEU A 98 1.17 -6.11 0.58
CA LEU A 98 -0.27 -5.82 0.71
C LEU A 98 -1.00 -6.97 1.39
N LYS A 99 -0.76 -8.21 0.96
CA LYS A 99 -1.35 -9.40 1.59
C LYS A 99 -0.99 -9.50 3.07
N GLN A 100 0.29 -9.29 3.41
CA GLN A 100 0.73 -9.29 4.80
C GLN A 100 0.03 -8.21 5.62
N SER A 101 -0.07 -6.98 5.09
CA SER A 101 -0.78 -5.89 5.77
C SER A 101 -2.27 -6.20 5.99
N GLU A 102 -2.94 -6.81 5.01
CA GLU A 102 -4.33 -7.26 5.14
C GLU A 102 -4.46 -8.35 6.21
N GLU A 103 -3.55 -9.34 6.23
CA GLU A 103 -3.53 -10.39 7.25
C GLU A 103 -3.31 -9.84 8.66
N GLU A 104 -2.40 -8.87 8.82
CA GLU A 104 -2.15 -8.19 10.09
C GLU A 104 -3.38 -7.41 10.55
N LYS A 105 -4.03 -6.68 9.64
CA LYS A 105 -5.28 -5.97 9.91
C LYS A 105 -6.38 -6.93 10.37
N HIS A 106 -6.58 -8.03 9.65
CA HIS A 106 -7.57 -9.04 10.02
C HIS A 106 -7.28 -9.69 11.39
N LYS A 107 -6.00 -9.91 11.72
CA LYS A 107 -5.61 -10.41 13.04
C LYS A 107 -6.00 -9.44 14.14
N VAL A 108 -5.70 -8.14 13.96
CA VAL A 108 -6.09 -7.11 14.93
C VAL A 108 -7.61 -7.02 15.06
N GLU A 109 -8.34 -7.01 13.96
CA GLU A 109 -9.81 -7.02 13.98
C GLU A 109 -10.38 -8.25 14.69
N ALA A 110 -9.80 -9.44 14.47
CA ALA A 110 -10.23 -10.66 15.14
C ALA A 110 -9.96 -10.62 16.66
N ILE A 111 -8.81 -10.08 17.08
CA ILE A 111 -8.50 -9.88 18.50
C ILE A 111 -9.53 -8.93 19.13
N LEU A 112 -9.75 -7.76 18.53
CA LEU A 112 -10.70 -6.76 19.02
C LEU A 112 -12.13 -7.30 19.11
N ARG A 113 -12.54 -8.13 18.15
CA ARG A 113 -13.88 -8.74 18.12
C ARG A 113 -14.09 -9.78 19.19
N ASN A 114 -13.05 -10.57 19.54
CA ASN A 114 -13.11 -11.61 20.54
C ASN A 114 -12.67 -11.13 21.94
N PHE A 115 -12.30 -9.87 22.09
CA PHE A 115 -11.93 -9.31 23.39
C PHE A 115 -13.18 -9.13 24.24
N SER A 116 -13.18 -9.75 25.42
CA SER A 116 -14.36 -9.81 26.30
C SER A 116 -14.69 -8.47 26.94
N ASP A 117 -13.68 -7.65 27.20
CA ASP A 117 -13.86 -6.33 27.77
C ASP A 117 -14.23 -5.31 26.69
N GLY A 118 -15.03 -4.34 27.05
CA GLY A 118 -15.29 -3.20 26.18
C GLY A 118 -14.00 -2.44 25.92
N LEU A 119 -13.69 -2.20 24.63
CA LEU A 119 -12.57 -1.37 24.22
C LEU A 119 -13.06 -0.25 23.30
N MET A 120 -12.67 0.97 23.62
CA MET A 120 -13.04 2.17 22.86
C MET A 120 -11.83 3.09 22.72
N LEU A 121 -11.65 3.63 21.52
CA LEU A 121 -10.69 4.71 21.25
C LEU A 121 -11.48 5.97 20.93
N LEU A 122 -11.13 7.06 21.59
CA LEU A 122 -11.78 8.35 21.49
C LEU A 122 -10.76 9.40 21.07
N ASP A 123 -11.19 10.42 20.32
CA ASP A 123 -10.38 11.62 20.12
C ASP A 123 -10.44 12.55 21.36
N THR A 124 -9.66 13.62 21.36
CA THR A 124 -9.63 14.62 22.44
C THR A 124 -10.94 15.39 22.62
N LYS A 125 -11.91 15.25 21.69
CA LYS A 125 -13.26 15.84 21.76
C LYS A 125 -14.30 14.83 22.18
N GLY A 126 -13.91 13.60 22.54
CA GLY A 126 -14.81 12.54 22.93
C GLY A 126 -15.54 11.86 21.75
N ARG A 127 -15.07 12.01 20.50
CA ARG A 127 -15.63 11.28 19.36
C ARG A 127 -15.05 9.87 19.31
N ILE A 128 -15.90 8.90 19.04
CA ILE A 128 -15.54 7.49 18.97
C ILE A 128 -14.80 7.24 17.63
N LEU A 129 -13.53 6.90 17.72
CA LEU A 129 -12.70 6.50 16.58
C LEU A 129 -12.77 5.00 16.33
N LEU A 130 -12.86 4.20 17.42
CA LEU A 130 -12.95 2.74 17.38
C LEU A 130 -13.77 2.25 18.56
N CYS A 131 -14.56 1.20 18.33
CA CYS A 131 -15.36 0.55 19.34
C CYS A 131 -15.44 -0.94 19.00
N ASN A 132 -15.16 -1.82 19.99
CA ASN A 132 -15.30 -3.26 19.78
C ASN A 132 -16.75 -3.73 20.06
N GLU A 133 -17.02 -5.00 19.74
CA GLU A 133 -18.37 -5.57 19.88
C GLU A 133 -18.81 -5.71 21.34
N ALA A 134 -17.85 -5.86 22.27
CA ALA A 134 -18.16 -5.92 23.69
C ALA A 134 -18.79 -4.62 24.21
N VAL A 135 -18.31 -3.46 23.80
CA VAL A 135 -18.95 -2.15 24.16
C VAL A 135 -20.38 -2.10 23.66
N LYS A 136 -20.63 -2.52 22.42
CA LYS A 136 -21.98 -2.53 21.86
C LYS A 136 -22.92 -3.42 22.69
N THR A 137 -22.44 -4.58 23.09
CA THR A 137 -23.18 -5.52 23.94
C THR A 137 -23.44 -4.96 25.33
N LEU A 138 -22.44 -4.29 25.95
CA LEU A 138 -22.56 -3.70 27.28
C LEU A 138 -23.63 -2.59 27.32
N PHE A 139 -23.70 -1.77 26.28
CA PHE A 139 -24.60 -0.62 26.22
C PHE A 139 -25.85 -0.85 25.34
N GLY A 140 -26.05 -2.04 24.76
CA GLY A 140 -27.21 -2.35 23.91
C GLY A 140 -27.24 -1.54 22.61
N ILE A 141 -26.07 -1.31 22.00
CA ILE A 141 -25.96 -0.49 20.80
C ILE A 141 -26.00 -1.40 19.56
N GLU A 142 -26.99 -1.20 18.71
CA GLU A 142 -27.16 -1.99 17.47
C GLU A 142 -26.59 -1.30 16.22
N THR A 143 -26.32 0.00 16.33
CA THR A 143 -25.88 0.80 15.18
C THR A 143 -24.38 1.04 15.18
N LYS A 144 -23.87 1.49 14.02
CA LYS A 144 -22.48 1.94 13.89
C LYS A 144 -22.30 3.26 14.65
N VAL A 145 -21.28 3.31 15.51
CA VAL A 145 -21.04 4.43 16.44
C VAL A 145 -19.78 5.23 16.15
N GLU A 146 -18.92 4.75 15.23
CA GLU A 146 -17.71 5.46 14.86
C GLU A 146 -18.04 6.82 14.25
N GLY A 147 -17.42 7.87 14.75
CA GLY A 147 -17.68 9.27 14.39
C GLY A 147 -18.72 10.00 15.26
N SER A 148 -19.55 9.27 16.03
CA SER A 148 -20.46 9.84 17.02
C SER A 148 -19.70 10.25 18.30
N THR A 149 -20.32 11.09 19.14
CA THR A 149 -19.76 11.41 20.45
C THR A 149 -20.07 10.31 21.46
N ALA A 150 -19.15 10.04 22.39
CA ALA A 150 -19.36 9.10 23.46
C ALA A 150 -20.55 9.51 24.34
N ALA A 151 -20.77 10.81 24.54
CA ALA A 151 -21.87 11.37 25.31
C ALA A 151 -23.24 10.97 24.73
N GLU A 152 -23.41 11.10 23.40
CA GLU A 152 -24.67 10.74 22.72
C GLU A 152 -24.90 9.23 22.71
N THR A 153 -23.81 8.46 22.57
CA THR A 153 -23.84 7.00 22.37
C THR A 153 -24.00 6.25 23.68
N LEU A 154 -23.19 6.58 24.70
CA LEU A 154 -23.16 5.84 25.97
C LEU A 154 -24.16 6.38 27.01
N ARG A 155 -24.52 7.66 26.89
CA ARG A 155 -25.47 8.36 27.77
C ARG A 155 -25.18 8.16 29.26
N ASN A 156 -23.90 8.12 29.62
CA ASN A 156 -23.44 7.94 30.99
C ASN A 156 -22.52 9.10 31.39
N ALA A 157 -22.94 9.89 32.37
CA ALA A 157 -22.23 11.09 32.79
C ALA A 157 -20.89 10.77 33.47
N GLU A 158 -20.83 9.68 34.28
CA GLU A 158 -19.59 9.29 34.94
C GLU A 158 -18.49 8.90 33.96
N LEU A 159 -18.84 8.27 32.83
CA LEU A 159 -17.87 7.98 31.76
C LEU A 159 -17.35 9.26 31.12
N MET A 160 -18.21 10.27 30.95
CA MET A 160 -17.77 11.55 30.38
C MET A 160 -16.80 12.26 31.33
N GLU A 161 -17.06 12.24 32.62
CA GLU A 161 -16.13 12.78 33.62
C GLU A 161 -14.78 12.08 33.57
N VAL A 162 -14.74 10.75 33.46
CA VAL A 162 -13.50 9.97 33.34
C VAL A 162 -12.72 10.38 32.09
N ILE A 163 -13.39 10.53 30.93
CA ILE A 163 -12.75 10.98 29.68
C ILE A 163 -12.17 12.39 29.83
N GLU A 164 -12.97 13.33 30.35
CA GLU A 164 -12.51 14.71 30.56
C GLU A 164 -11.33 14.79 31.55
N GLU A 165 -11.36 13.99 32.60
CA GLU A 165 -10.28 13.97 33.58
C GLU A 165 -8.96 13.51 32.97
N VAL A 166 -8.98 12.45 32.13
CA VAL A 166 -7.79 11.98 31.39
C VAL A 166 -7.28 13.05 30.43
N VAL A 167 -8.16 13.70 29.68
CA VAL A 167 -7.77 14.74 28.71
C VAL A 167 -7.16 15.96 29.44
N LYS A 168 -7.67 16.33 30.62
CA LYS A 168 -7.18 17.49 31.40
C LYS A 168 -5.87 17.20 32.13
N ARG A 169 -5.74 16.00 32.72
CA ARG A 169 -4.62 15.66 33.60
C ARG A 169 -3.51 14.91 32.90
N ASP A 170 -3.77 14.41 31.68
CA ASP A 170 -2.83 13.58 30.92
C ASP A 170 -2.34 12.35 31.69
N MET A 171 -3.22 11.75 32.49
CA MET A 171 -2.96 10.60 33.36
C MET A 171 -4.08 9.57 33.22
N SER A 172 -3.74 8.29 33.45
CA SER A 172 -4.75 7.22 33.48
C SER A 172 -5.67 7.37 34.69
N VAL A 173 -6.96 7.20 34.45
CA VAL A 173 -8.01 7.25 35.46
C VAL A 173 -8.80 5.95 35.44
N SER A 174 -9.04 5.34 36.61
CA SER A 174 -9.90 4.18 36.75
C SER A 174 -11.03 4.51 37.71
N ARG A 175 -12.25 4.14 37.35
CA ARG A 175 -13.46 4.38 38.17
C ARG A 175 -14.44 3.24 37.98
N GLU A 176 -15.06 2.80 39.10
CA GLU A 176 -16.20 1.92 39.04
C GLU A 176 -17.44 2.74 38.71
N ILE A 177 -18.21 2.29 37.75
CA ILE A 177 -19.43 2.94 37.29
C ILE A 177 -20.59 1.97 37.25
N LEU A 178 -21.79 2.50 37.49
CA LEU A 178 -23.03 1.75 37.34
C LEU A 178 -23.67 2.08 36.00
N VAL A 179 -23.97 1.05 35.22
CA VAL A 179 -24.72 1.16 33.96
C VAL A 179 -26.09 0.51 34.16
N ALA A 180 -27.16 1.30 34.12
CA ALA A 180 -28.52 0.83 34.36
C ALA A 180 -29.18 0.15 33.16
N HIS A 181 -28.78 0.51 31.94
CA HIS A 181 -29.37 0.02 30.68
C HIS A 181 -28.33 -0.59 29.75
N PRO A 182 -28.64 -1.65 28.98
CA PRO A 182 -29.91 -2.42 28.94
C PRO A 182 -30.16 -3.33 30.14
N ARG A 183 -29.14 -3.59 30.94
CA ARG A 183 -29.17 -4.32 32.19
C ARG A 183 -28.28 -3.64 33.20
N GLU A 184 -28.64 -3.68 34.46
CA GLU A 184 -27.80 -3.19 35.56
C GLU A 184 -26.48 -3.95 35.61
N ARG A 185 -25.36 -3.22 35.48
CA ARG A 185 -24.01 -3.76 35.49
C ARG A 185 -23.05 -2.81 36.20
N TYR A 186 -22.14 -3.38 36.93
CA TYR A 186 -21.01 -2.67 37.51
C TYR A 186 -19.82 -2.83 36.54
N LEU A 187 -19.32 -1.72 36.03
CA LEU A 187 -18.17 -1.71 35.12
C LEU A 187 -16.99 -1.00 35.79
N LEU A 188 -15.80 -1.58 35.68
CA LEU A 188 -14.56 -0.88 35.93
C LEU A 188 -14.12 -0.19 34.62
N ALA A 189 -14.31 1.12 34.59
CA ALA A 189 -13.86 1.94 33.45
C ALA A 189 -12.43 2.42 33.72
N THR A 190 -11.50 2.06 32.85
CA THR A 190 -10.12 2.55 32.87
C THR A 190 -9.86 3.32 31.59
N ALA A 191 -9.55 4.58 31.71
CA ALA A 191 -9.22 5.46 30.59
C ALA A 191 -7.74 5.88 30.67
N THR A 192 -7.05 5.81 29.56
CA THR A 192 -5.61 6.07 29.45
C THR A 192 -5.35 7.03 28.28
N PRO A 193 -4.48 8.02 28.43
CA PRO A 193 -4.11 8.92 27.32
C PRO A 193 -3.48 8.13 26.18
N PHE A 194 -3.83 8.48 24.95
CA PHE A 194 -3.33 7.88 23.73
C PHE A 194 -2.57 8.91 22.91
N TYR A 195 -1.35 8.52 22.50
CA TYR A 195 -0.48 9.34 21.67
C TYR A 195 -0.31 8.64 20.32
N ALA A 196 -0.74 9.27 19.21
CA ALA A 196 -0.46 8.76 17.88
C ALA A 196 1.04 8.89 17.59
N TYR A 197 1.57 7.98 16.78
CA TYR A 197 2.98 7.98 16.38
C TYR A 197 3.29 9.23 15.54
N SER A 198 3.57 10.33 16.19
CA SER A 198 3.88 11.64 15.60
C SER A 198 5.09 12.24 16.32
N VAL A 199 5.90 12.96 15.58
CA VAL A 199 7.16 13.59 16.03
C VAL A 199 6.98 14.54 17.23
N HIS A 200 5.77 14.89 17.59
CA HIS A 200 5.41 15.71 18.75
C HIS A 200 4.44 14.88 19.60
N GLU A 201 4.85 14.47 20.77
CA GLU A 201 4.08 13.74 21.80
C GLU A 201 2.80 14.49 22.25
N LYS A 202 1.96 14.86 21.29
CA LYS A 202 0.69 15.53 21.56
C LYS A 202 -0.38 14.49 21.80
N LEU A 203 -1.13 14.67 22.90
CA LEU A 203 -2.30 13.85 23.20
C LEU A 203 -3.22 13.78 21.99
N SER A 204 -3.42 12.57 21.46
CA SER A 204 -4.24 12.32 20.28
C SER A 204 -5.65 11.83 20.64
N GLY A 205 -5.81 11.33 21.86
CA GLY A 205 -7.09 10.83 22.33
C GLY A 205 -6.99 10.03 23.62
N VAL A 206 -8.00 9.22 23.87
CA VAL A 206 -8.14 8.39 25.06
C VAL A 206 -8.48 6.96 24.64
N VAL A 207 -7.76 5.98 25.16
CA VAL A 207 -8.17 4.56 25.13
C VAL A 207 -8.94 4.27 26.40
N MET A 208 -10.16 3.76 26.27
CA MET A 208 -11.00 3.35 27.38
C MET A 208 -11.24 1.84 27.33
N THR A 209 -11.03 1.17 28.45
CA THR A 209 -11.42 -0.22 28.68
C THR A 209 -12.55 -0.29 29.70
N LEU A 210 -13.49 -1.18 29.47
CA LEU A 210 -14.69 -1.38 30.29
C LEU A 210 -14.78 -2.85 30.66
N HIS A 211 -14.42 -3.16 31.91
CA HIS A 211 -14.44 -4.51 32.42
C HIS A 211 -15.71 -4.73 33.25
N ASP A 212 -16.49 -5.79 32.95
CA ASP A 212 -17.71 -6.14 33.72
C ASP A 212 -17.33 -6.82 35.04
N ILE A 213 -17.51 -6.08 36.14
CA ILE A 213 -17.24 -6.53 37.51
C ILE A 213 -18.52 -6.89 38.28
N THR A 214 -19.64 -7.01 37.58
CA THR A 214 -20.96 -7.28 38.24
C THR A 214 -20.93 -8.53 39.12
N ARG A 215 -20.37 -9.62 38.60
CA ARG A 215 -20.22 -10.86 39.34
C ARG A 215 -19.35 -10.69 40.58
N LEU A 216 -18.27 -9.93 40.49
CA LEU A 216 -17.39 -9.66 41.61
C LEU A 216 -18.14 -8.88 42.72
N LYS A 217 -18.87 -7.83 42.33
CA LYS A 217 -19.68 -7.04 43.27
C LYS A 217 -20.74 -7.86 44.01
N HIS A 218 -21.49 -8.70 43.30
CA HIS A 218 -22.46 -9.59 43.94
C HIS A 218 -21.80 -10.58 44.92
N LEU A 219 -20.63 -11.10 44.61
CA LEU A 219 -19.88 -11.96 45.53
C LEU A 219 -19.42 -11.21 46.78
N GLU A 220 -18.97 -9.97 46.64
CA GLU A 220 -18.59 -9.11 47.75
C GLU A 220 -19.79 -8.77 48.65
N GLU A 221 -20.96 -8.48 48.05
CA GLU A 221 -22.20 -8.23 48.81
C GLU A 221 -22.65 -9.46 49.58
N MET A 222 -22.73 -10.63 48.92
CA MET A 222 -23.09 -11.89 49.60
C MET A 222 -22.13 -12.20 50.76
N ARG A 223 -20.82 -11.93 50.60
CA ARG A 223 -19.85 -12.13 51.67
C ARG A 223 -20.07 -11.16 52.84
N LYS A 224 -20.39 -9.88 52.55
CA LYS A 224 -20.72 -8.90 53.61
C LYS A 224 -21.98 -9.30 54.37
N ASP A 225 -23.03 -9.71 53.67
CA ASP A 225 -24.30 -10.14 54.31
C ASP A 225 -24.08 -11.39 55.15
N PHE A 226 -23.28 -12.36 54.69
CA PHE A 226 -22.92 -13.53 55.44
C PHE A 226 -22.20 -13.17 56.75
N VAL A 227 -21.22 -12.29 56.70
CA VAL A 227 -20.45 -11.83 57.89
C VAL A 227 -21.32 -11.00 58.83
N ALA A 228 -22.30 -10.24 58.33
CA ALA A 228 -23.19 -9.41 59.14
C ALA A 228 -24.28 -10.22 59.87
N ASN A 229 -24.59 -11.45 59.38
CA ASN A 229 -25.63 -12.33 59.95
C ASN A 229 -25.08 -13.46 60.82
N VAL A 230 -23.79 -13.51 61.10
CA VAL A 230 -23.10 -14.39 61.99
C VAL A 230 -22.68 -13.64 63.25
#